data_c5bb53912f360399e0070fb1581e210a
#
_entry.id   c5bb53912f360399e0070fb1581e210a
#
_cell.length_a   1.000
_cell.length_b   1.000
_cell.length_c   1.000
_cell.angle_alpha   90.00
_cell.angle_beta   90.00
_cell.angle_gamma   90.00
#
_symmetry.space_group_name_H-M   'P 1'
#
loop_
_entity.id
_entity.type
_entity.pdbx_description
1 polymer ?
#
loop_
_entity_poly.entity_id
_entity_poly.type
_entity_poly.pdbx_seq_one_letter_code
_entity_poly.pdbx_strand_id
1 'polypeptide(L)'
;MQELGSENAPITSRQMEILEYISKGCTNAEIARFLGLSENTVKVHVARLFSALNVTNRTEAALYYQKSKENQIQDSLNNSIVVIISDFKSNTLPIESLKKIKDVVISLLALKTFVDVIVESNIDQIQSNSRDLYLLRSEIEKTGSSFDLNVYVDDYKNKSSIWNKSLSNEHFSGKNVEDWAAQAISANVFRVLVSQIDIIEPENLSVPENKSTSILFGLRMIEIRTKESVQKAYEIFSGILKQNPHNIFALYGLASTEYLNLMHHFTQDIEQSKANFVFCSQTLKNLSQSSALSWFVQAVGQMMIGDRPGAILLLNNALRLDPSLQIVYPLLGQLYCFTGEYQKGYDFMDYGFSLCPEFRYSGNNLVTMGILLFGLERYSEAVAVLEESFYLQTDSWVNRGIYLTSLFLMGQVNKAKKEAKDFQKMIDEANPFTIRNSLNLLNASMKKRVEDALSGMQVSIP
;
A
#
# COMPACT_ATOMS: atom_id res chain seq x y z
N MET A 1 17.88 -20.30 -53.50
CA MET A 1 17.00 -19.14 -53.23
C MET A 1 16.84 -19.04 -51.75
N GLN A 2 17.54 -18.08 -51.14
CA GLN A 2 17.51 -17.83 -49.70
C GLN A 2 16.28 -16.98 -49.39
N GLU A 3 15.44 -17.45 -48.54
CA GLU A 3 14.40 -16.62 -47.94
C GLU A 3 15.03 -15.66 -46.92
N LEU A 4 15.03 -14.39 -47.28
CA LEU A 4 15.34 -13.30 -46.36
C LEU A 4 14.11 -13.02 -45.47
N GLY A 5 14.11 -13.56 -44.28
CA GLY A 5 13.20 -13.15 -43.23
C GLY A 5 13.48 -11.70 -42.83
N SER A 6 12.55 -10.78 -43.12
CA SER A 6 12.59 -9.41 -42.63
C SER A 6 12.25 -9.41 -41.12
N GLU A 7 13.25 -9.39 -40.27
CA GLU A 7 13.08 -9.02 -38.86
C GLU A 7 12.62 -7.57 -38.83
N ASN A 8 11.37 -7.34 -38.49
CA ASN A 8 10.82 -6.01 -38.22
C ASN A 8 11.56 -5.41 -37.02
N ALA A 9 12.34 -4.35 -37.25
CA ALA A 9 13.00 -3.64 -36.16
C ALA A 9 11.98 -3.11 -35.14
N PRO A 10 12.24 -3.24 -33.85
CA PRO A 10 11.28 -2.80 -32.83
C PRO A 10 11.01 -1.30 -32.94
N ILE A 11 9.73 -0.94 -32.80
CA ILE A 11 9.27 0.46 -32.83
C ILE A 11 9.86 1.19 -31.62
N THR A 12 10.55 2.31 -31.87
CA THR A 12 11.13 3.12 -30.78
C THR A 12 10.06 3.94 -30.07
N SER A 13 10.34 4.35 -28.80
CA SER A 13 9.44 5.22 -28.02
C SER A 13 9.07 6.49 -28.80
N ARG A 14 10.02 7.06 -29.55
CA ARG A 14 9.79 8.27 -30.36
C ARG A 14 8.87 8.01 -31.56
N GLN A 15 8.98 6.86 -32.16
CA GLN A 15 8.07 6.45 -33.24
C GLN A 15 6.65 6.19 -32.71
N MET A 16 6.53 5.66 -31.50
CA MET A 16 5.23 5.45 -30.86
C MET A 16 4.53 6.80 -30.53
N GLU A 17 5.25 7.80 -30.01
CA GLU A 17 4.71 9.15 -29.82
C GLU A 17 4.19 9.77 -31.15
N ILE A 18 4.97 9.64 -32.22
CA ILE A 18 4.56 10.11 -33.54
C ILE A 18 3.32 9.38 -34.04
N LEU A 19 3.23 8.05 -33.83
CA LEU A 19 2.08 7.23 -34.20
C LEU A 19 0.81 7.69 -33.47
N GLU A 20 0.94 8.04 -32.19
CA GLU A 20 -0.16 8.61 -31.41
C GLU A 20 -0.69 9.91 -31.99
N TYR A 21 0.19 10.83 -32.37
CA TYR A 21 -0.24 12.07 -33.04
C TYR A 21 -0.81 11.84 -34.45
N ILE A 22 -0.32 10.84 -35.17
CA ILE A 22 -0.90 10.39 -36.43
C ILE A 22 -2.34 9.93 -36.24
N SER A 23 -2.63 9.14 -35.21
CA SER A 23 -3.97 8.66 -34.91
C SER A 23 -4.95 9.78 -34.50
N LYS A 24 -4.43 10.89 -33.98
CA LYS A 24 -5.19 12.12 -33.67
C LYS A 24 -5.39 13.02 -34.90
N GLY A 25 -4.90 12.62 -36.07
CA GLY A 25 -5.04 13.40 -37.32
C GLY A 25 -4.04 14.54 -37.49
N CYS A 26 -3.03 14.69 -36.62
CA CYS A 26 -2.07 15.79 -36.67
C CYS A 26 -1.17 15.70 -37.92
N THR A 27 -0.93 16.80 -38.61
CA THR A 27 0.03 16.90 -39.72
C THR A 27 1.47 16.75 -39.24
N ASN A 28 2.42 16.49 -40.15
CA ASN A 28 3.85 16.40 -39.80
C ASN A 28 4.38 17.73 -39.21
N ALA A 29 3.90 18.87 -39.69
CA ALA A 29 4.24 20.18 -39.15
C ALA A 29 3.74 20.38 -37.69
N GLU A 30 2.53 19.93 -37.38
CA GLU A 30 1.98 19.97 -36.03
C GLU A 30 2.73 19.03 -35.09
N ILE A 31 3.02 17.80 -35.54
CA ILE A 31 3.83 16.83 -34.78
C ILE A 31 5.23 17.39 -34.50
N ALA A 32 5.85 18.00 -35.50
CA ALA A 32 7.15 18.65 -35.35
C ALA A 32 7.12 19.73 -34.25
N ARG A 33 6.07 20.57 -34.24
CA ARG A 33 5.88 21.62 -33.24
C ARG A 33 5.65 21.02 -31.84
N PHE A 34 4.79 20.01 -31.70
CA PHE A 34 4.50 19.38 -30.40
C PHE A 34 5.70 18.66 -29.80
N LEU A 35 6.53 18.07 -30.65
CA LEU A 35 7.66 17.26 -30.24
C LEU A 35 9.01 17.99 -30.24
N GLY A 36 9.04 19.27 -30.59
CA GLY A 36 10.25 20.08 -30.66
C GLY A 36 11.23 19.61 -31.76
N LEU A 37 10.73 19.08 -32.90
CA LEU A 37 11.49 18.54 -33.98
C LEU A 37 11.38 19.39 -35.25
N SER A 38 12.26 19.16 -36.26
CA SER A 38 12.01 19.66 -37.60
C SER A 38 11.00 18.77 -38.34
N GLU A 39 10.21 19.37 -39.25
CA GLU A 39 9.26 18.61 -40.08
C GLU A 39 9.95 17.50 -40.89
N ASN A 40 11.18 17.74 -41.36
CA ASN A 40 11.97 16.72 -42.06
C ASN A 40 12.34 15.55 -41.15
N THR A 41 12.66 15.80 -39.87
CA THR A 41 12.90 14.76 -38.87
C THR A 41 11.67 13.91 -38.67
N VAL A 42 10.49 14.53 -38.55
CA VAL A 42 9.21 13.82 -38.44
C VAL A 42 8.94 12.96 -39.67
N LYS A 43 9.15 13.50 -40.89
CA LYS A 43 9.00 12.73 -42.16
C LYS A 43 9.88 11.47 -42.16
N VAL A 44 11.12 11.56 -41.69
CA VAL A 44 12.03 10.39 -41.59
C VAL A 44 11.50 9.36 -40.59
N HIS A 45 11.05 9.80 -39.42
CA HIS A 45 10.45 8.90 -38.44
C HIS A 45 9.17 8.24 -38.95
N VAL A 46 8.29 8.97 -39.62
CA VAL A 46 7.08 8.45 -40.26
C VAL A 46 7.37 7.41 -41.32
N ALA A 47 8.34 7.65 -42.18
CA ALA A 47 8.72 6.67 -43.20
C ALA A 47 9.25 5.36 -42.58
N ARG A 48 10.13 5.46 -41.58
CA ARG A 48 10.63 4.29 -40.84
C ARG A 48 9.52 3.58 -40.07
N LEU A 49 8.57 4.33 -39.48
CA LEU A 49 7.41 3.79 -38.80
C LEU A 49 6.50 3.00 -39.73
N PHE A 50 6.21 3.53 -40.93
CA PHE A 50 5.40 2.83 -41.92
C PHE A 50 6.06 1.54 -42.38
N SER A 51 7.37 1.55 -42.57
CA SER A 51 8.15 0.36 -42.89
C SER A 51 8.10 -0.67 -41.73
N ALA A 52 8.30 -0.23 -40.48
CA ALA A 52 8.28 -1.10 -39.29
C ALA A 52 6.90 -1.74 -39.04
N LEU A 53 5.83 -1.00 -39.32
CA LEU A 53 4.45 -1.44 -39.18
C LEU A 53 3.92 -2.22 -40.39
N ASN A 54 4.69 -2.27 -41.48
CA ASN A 54 4.27 -2.80 -42.77
C ASN A 54 2.96 -2.18 -43.29
N VAL A 55 2.84 -0.85 -43.15
CA VAL A 55 1.68 -0.07 -43.63
C VAL A 55 2.11 0.87 -44.74
N THR A 56 1.20 1.16 -45.65
CA THR A 56 1.53 1.93 -46.89
C THR A 56 1.13 3.39 -46.79
N ASN A 57 0.27 3.75 -45.88
CA ASN A 57 -0.23 5.12 -45.77
C ASN A 57 -0.59 5.51 -44.32
N ARG A 58 -0.85 6.80 -44.13
CA ARG A 58 -1.12 7.40 -42.82
C ARG A 58 -2.41 6.88 -42.19
N THR A 59 -3.43 6.61 -42.99
CA THR A 59 -4.71 6.10 -42.53
C THR A 59 -4.54 4.68 -41.99
N GLU A 60 -3.76 3.82 -42.67
CA GLU A 60 -3.42 2.49 -42.18
C GLU A 60 -2.64 2.53 -40.88
N ALA A 61 -1.68 3.47 -40.75
CA ALA A 61 -0.95 3.65 -39.52
C ALA A 61 -1.86 4.09 -38.35
N ALA A 62 -2.80 5.00 -38.61
CA ALA A 62 -3.80 5.43 -37.60
C ALA A 62 -4.72 4.27 -37.19
N LEU A 63 -5.18 3.47 -38.15
CA LEU A 63 -6.00 2.27 -37.88
C LEU A 63 -5.21 1.20 -37.13
N TYR A 64 -3.93 1.02 -37.46
CA TYR A 64 -3.05 0.12 -36.70
C TYR A 64 -2.95 0.54 -35.24
N TYR A 65 -2.75 1.84 -34.97
CA TYR A 65 -2.68 2.36 -33.60
C TYR A 65 -4.00 2.15 -32.85
N GLN A 66 -5.15 2.42 -33.48
CA GLN A 66 -6.45 2.19 -32.90
C GLN A 66 -6.67 0.70 -32.58
N LYS A 67 -6.41 -0.20 -33.53
CA LYS A 67 -6.49 -1.65 -33.32
C LYS A 67 -5.52 -2.16 -32.26
N SER A 68 -4.28 -1.61 -32.21
CA SER A 68 -3.30 -1.99 -31.20
C SER A 68 -3.74 -1.53 -29.80
N LYS A 69 -4.37 -0.35 -29.70
CA LYS A 69 -5.01 0.10 -28.45
C LYS A 69 -6.22 -0.73 -28.06
N GLU A 70 -7.08 -1.03 -29.01
CA GLU A 70 -8.24 -1.92 -28.79
C GLU A 70 -7.77 -3.32 -28.34
N ASN A 71 -6.75 -3.88 -28.96
CA ASN A 71 -6.16 -5.15 -28.56
C ASN A 71 -5.46 -5.05 -27.20
N GLN A 72 -4.75 -3.96 -26.90
CA GLN A 72 -4.16 -3.73 -25.58
C GLN A 72 -5.23 -3.57 -24.50
N ILE A 73 -6.33 -2.89 -24.79
CA ILE A 73 -7.48 -2.77 -23.90
C ILE A 73 -8.16 -4.15 -23.75
N GLN A 74 -8.31 -4.90 -24.83
CA GLN A 74 -8.88 -6.23 -24.83
C GLN A 74 -7.98 -7.23 -24.05
N ASP A 75 -6.67 -7.17 -24.24
CA ASP A 75 -5.70 -7.99 -23.49
C ASP A 75 -5.60 -7.57 -22.03
N SER A 76 -5.74 -6.28 -21.72
CA SER A 76 -5.81 -5.80 -20.34
C SER A 76 -7.11 -6.24 -19.67
N LEU A 77 -8.25 -6.13 -20.34
CA LEU A 77 -9.55 -6.60 -19.84
C LEU A 77 -9.61 -8.13 -19.66
N ASN A 78 -8.93 -8.90 -20.51
CA ASN A 78 -8.84 -10.34 -20.38
C ASN A 78 -7.93 -10.80 -19.23
N ASN A 79 -7.08 -9.92 -18.73
CA ASN A 79 -6.07 -10.22 -17.70
C ASN A 79 -6.21 -9.35 -16.44
N SER A 80 -7.24 -8.51 -16.32
CA SER A 80 -7.43 -7.63 -15.18
C SER A 80 -8.44 -8.19 -14.18
N ILE A 81 -8.30 -7.73 -12.94
CA ILE A 81 -9.32 -7.89 -11.92
C ILE A 81 -10.33 -6.77 -12.12
N VAL A 82 -11.59 -7.10 -12.20
CA VAL A 82 -12.65 -6.12 -12.41
C VAL A 82 -13.47 -5.94 -11.15
N VAL A 83 -13.55 -4.69 -10.65
CA VAL A 83 -14.43 -4.31 -9.56
C VAL A 83 -15.63 -3.56 -10.12
N ILE A 84 -16.79 -4.18 -10.01
CA ILE A 84 -18.08 -3.62 -10.41
C ILE A 84 -18.64 -2.86 -9.22
N ILE A 85 -18.89 -1.56 -9.36
CA ILE A 85 -19.43 -0.73 -8.28
C ILE A 85 -20.92 -0.53 -8.49
N SER A 86 -21.72 -1.04 -7.55
CA SER A 86 -23.17 -0.78 -7.52
C SER A 86 -23.47 0.61 -6.93
N ASP A 87 -24.74 1.01 -6.92
CA ASP A 87 -25.16 2.21 -6.24
C ASP A 87 -25.09 2.02 -4.71
N PHE A 88 -24.50 2.99 -4.04
CA PHE A 88 -24.42 3.01 -2.58
C PHE A 88 -25.77 3.42 -1.98
N LYS A 89 -26.08 2.93 -0.80
CA LYS A 89 -27.36 3.13 -0.12
C LYS A 89 -27.18 3.87 1.20
N SER A 90 -28.15 4.70 1.54
CA SER A 90 -28.28 5.29 2.88
C SER A 90 -29.71 5.76 3.09
N ASN A 91 -30.16 5.71 4.34
CA ASN A 91 -31.46 6.30 4.78
C ASN A 91 -31.26 7.73 5.29
N THR A 92 -30.03 8.19 5.46
CA THR A 92 -29.70 9.44 6.17
C THR A 92 -28.87 10.40 5.35
N LEU A 93 -28.05 9.92 4.41
CA LEU A 93 -27.25 10.79 3.52
C LEU A 93 -28.04 11.13 2.26
N PRO A 94 -27.88 12.37 1.74
CA PRO A 94 -28.44 12.76 0.45
C PRO A 94 -27.84 11.92 -0.69
N ILE A 95 -28.60 11.74 -1.77
CA ILE A 95 -28.15 11.01 -2.97
C ILE A 95 -26.87 11.64 -3.55
N GLU A 96 -26.72 12.96 -3.49
CA GLU A 96 -25.52 13.67 -3.95
C GLU A 96 -24.27 13.30 -3.17
N SER A 97 -24.39 13.12 -1.84
CA SER A 97 -23.29 12.64 -0.99
C SER A 97 -22.89 11.21 -1.35
N LEU A 98 -23.87 10.32 -1.59
CA LEU A 98 -23.60 8.94 -2.01
C LEU A 98 -22.89 8.90 -3.38
N LYS A 99 -23.33 9.74 -4.31
CA LYS A 99 -22.67 9.90 -5.62
C LYS A 99 -21.23 10.38 -5.45
N LYS A 100 -20.98 11.39 -4.62
CA LYS A 100 -19.64 11.89 -4.33
C LYS A 100 -18.74 10.80 -3.73
N ILE A 101 -19.24 10.04 -2.75
CA ILE A 101 -18.51 8.89 -2.18
C ILE A 101 -18.14 7.91 -3.29
N LYS A 102 -19.09 7.53 -4.13
CA LYS A 102 -18.89 6.60 -5.23
C LYS A 102 -17.84 7.10 -6.22
N ASP A 103 -17.88 8.36 -6.63
CA ASP A 103 -16.92 8.97 -7.56
C ASP A 103 -15.49 8.97 -6.96
N VAL A 104 -15.35 9.25 -5.66
CA VAL A 104 -14.06 9.19 -4.96
C VAL A 104 -13.56 7.74 -4.87
N VAL A 105 -14.42 6.78 -4.55
CA VAL A 105 -14.06 5.34 -4.54
C VAL A 105 -13.53 4.89 -5.90
N ILE A 106 -14.24 5.23 -6.98
CA ILE A 106 -13.79 4.94 -8.35
C ILE A 106 -12.40 5.52 -8.59
N SER A 107 -12.18 6.79 -8.22
CA SER A 107 -10.90 7.46 -8.40
C SER A 107 -9.77 6.79 -7.62
N LEU A 108 -10.01 6.41 -6.36
CA LEU A 108 -9.02 5.77 -5.50
C LEU A 108 -8.68 4.34 -5.95
N LEU A 109 -9.68 3.57 -6.41
CA LEU A 109 -9.44 2.23 -6.96
C LEU A 109 -8.73 2.29 -8.31
N ALA A 110 -9.02 3.29 -9.15
CA ALA A 110 -8.31 3.49 -10.42
C ALA A 110 -6.82 3.81 -10.27
N LEU A 111 -6.37 4.27 -9.09
CA LEU A 111 -4.94 4.39 -8.78
C LEU A 111 -4.23 3.03 -8.72
N LYS A 112 -4.98 1.93 -8.55
CA LYS A 112 -4.48 0.55 -8.56
C LYS A 112 -4.51 0.05 -10.01
N THR A 113 -3.47 0.31 -10.77
CA THR A 113 -3.39 0.11 -12.24
C THR A 113 -3.60 -1.34 -12.71
N PHE A 114 -3.74 -2.29 -11.81
CA PHE A 114 -4.05 -3.70 -12.09
C PHE A 114 -5.52 -4.04 -11.79
N VAL A 115 -6.34 -3.06 -11.40
CA VAL A 115 -7.78 -3.20 -11.16
C VAL A 115 -8.53 -2.33 -12.14
N ASP A 116 -9.44 -2.92 -12.89
CA ASP A 116 -10.39 -2.19 -13.70
C ASP A 116 -11.67 -1.92 -12.89
N VAL A 117 -12.14 -0.68 -12.94
CA VAL A 117 -13.33 -0.27 -12.19
C VAL A 117 -14.46 0.03 -13.15
N ILE A 118 -15.60 -0.63 -12.97
CA ILE A 118 -16.78 -0.49 -13.84
C ILE A 118 -18.00 -0.18 -12.97
N VAL A 119 -18.83 0.75 -13.42
CA VAL A 119 -20.13 1.01 -12.78
C VAL A 119 -21.13 -0.03 -13.25
N GLU A 120 -21.97 -0.54 -12.34
CA GLU A 120 -22.93 -1.62 -12.62
C GLU A 120 -23.85 -1.34 -13.82
N SER A 121 -24.22 -0.07 -14.05
CA SER A 121 -25.00 0.34 -15.23
C SER A 121 -24.33 0.05 -16.58
N ASN A 122 -23.02 -0.19 -16.58
CA ASN A 122 -22.20 -0.44 -17.78
C ASN A 122 -21.74 -1.90 -17.90
N ILE A 123 -22.39 -2.81 -17.17
CA ILE A 123 -21.96 -4.21 -17.05
C ILE A 123 -22.04 -4.97 -18.38
N ASP A 124 -22.96 -4.58 -19.27
CA ASP A 124 -23.13 -5.19 -20.60
C ASP A 124 -21.89 -4.96 -21.50
N GLN A 125 -20.99 -4.06 -21.12
CA GLN A 125 -19.74 -3.82 -21.84
C GLN A 125 -18.64 -4.83 -21.48
N ILE A 126 -18.87 -5.68 -20.46
CA ILE A 126 -17.91 -6.69 -20.01
C ILE A 126 -18.05 -7.92 -20.90
N GLN A 127 -17.05 -8.19 -21.73
CA GLN A 127 -16.96 -9.48 -22.39
C GLN A 127 -16.69 -10.58 -21.35
N SER A 128 -17.42 -11.69 -21.45
CA SER A 128 -17.55 -12.76 -20.44
C SER A 128 -16.26 -13.52 -20.06
N ASN A 129 -15.10 -13.13 -20.57
CA ASN A 129 -13.84 -13.85 -20.40
C ASN A 129 -12.97 -13.36 -19.24
N SER A 130 -13.29 -12.23 -18.58
CA SER A 130 -12.55 -11.81 -17.38
C SER A 130 -12.76 -12.82 -16.24
N ARG A 131 -11.67 -13.31 -15.63
CA ARG A 131 -11.72 -14.40 -14.64
C ARG A 131 -12.26 -13.95 -13.30
N ASP A 132 -11.86 -12.75 -12.82
CA ASP A 132 -12.16 -12.28 -11.46
C ASP A 132 -13.04 -11.03 -11.51
N LEU A 133 -14.34 -11.21 -11.29
CA LEU A 133 -15.34 -10.16 -11.25
C LEU A 133 -15.86 -10.01 -9.82
N TYR A 134 -15.63 -8.87 -9.21
CA TYR A 134 -16.06 -8.54 -7.84
C TYR A 134 -17.14 -7.46 -7.88
N LEU A 135 -18.24 -7.69 -7.16
CA LEU A 135 -19.30 -6.70 -6.96
C LEU A 135 -19.09 -5.99 -5.62
N LEU A 136 -18.88 -4.69 -5.67
CA LEU A 136 -18.78 -3.83 -4.50
C LEU A 136 -20.14 -3.18 -4.23
N ARG A 137 -20.68 -3.42 -3.03
CA ARG A 137 -21.86 -2.76 -2.49
C ARG A 137 -21.54 -2.07 -1.17
N SER A 138 -22.22 -0.98 -0.86
CA SER A 138 -22.06 -0.28 0.42
C SER A 138 -23.36 0.33 0.90
N GLU A 139 -23.54 0.32 2.24
CA GLU A 139 -24.65 0.95 2.93
C GLU A 139 -24.11 1.82 4.07
N ILE A 140 -24.60 3.05 4.17
CA ILE A 140 -24.13 4.03 5.16
C ILE A 140 -25.32 4.49 5.98
N GLU A 141 -25.25 4.29 7.28
CA GLU A 141 -26.32 4.63 8.21
C GLU A 141 -25.79 5.53 9.32
N LYS A 142 -26.64 6.42 9.82
CA LYS A 142 -26.30 7.27 10.96
C LYS A 142 -26.76 6.62 12.25
N THR A 143 -25.85 6.45 13.21
CA THR A 143 -26.13 5.87 14.53
C THR A 143 -25.71 6.90 15.58
N GLY A 144 -26.69 7.63 16.14
CA GLY A 144 -26.41 8.70 17.08
C GLY A 144 -25.61 9.85 16.48
N SER A 145 -24.37 10.08 16.96
CA SER A 145 -23.44 11.08 16.44
C SER A 145 -22.44 10.52 15.40
N SER A 146 -22.40 9.20 15.22
CA SER A 146 -21.51 8.50 14.32
C SER A 146 -22.21 8.01 13.04
N PHE A 147 -21.43 7.48 12.12
CA PHE A 147 -21.92 6.78 10.93
C PHE A 147 -21.35 5.37 10.91
N ASP A 148 -22.23 4.41 10.61
CA ASP A 148 -21.86 3.03 10.35
C ASP A 148 -21.83 2.79 8.84
N LEU A 149 -20.73 2.22 8.38
CA LEU A 149 -20.48 1.91 6.99
C LEU A 149 -20.41 0.39 6.84
N ASN A 150 -21.37 -0.20 6.14
CA ASN A 150 -21.36 -1.61 5.77
C ASN A 150 -20.80 -1.74 4.35
N VAL A 151 -19.73 -2.50 4.17
CA VAL A 151 -19.09 -2.77 2.89
C VAL A 151 -19.22 -4.25 2.58
N TYR A 152 -19.62 -4.57 1.36
CA TYR A 152 -19.79 -5.93 0.87
C TYR A 152 -18.99 -6.11 -0.43
N VAL A 153 -18.20 -7.17 -0.50
CA VAL A 153 -17.51 -7.61 -1.70
C VAL A 153 -18.00 -9.01 -2.03
N ASP A 154 -18.66 -9.16 -3.16
CA ASP A 154 -19.23 -10.41 -3.63
C ASP A 154 -18.53 -10.90 -4.90
N ASP A 155 -18.44 -12.21 -5.07
CA ASP A 155 -18.12 -12.80 -6.36
C ASP A 155 -19.32 -12.62 -7.30
N TYR A 156 -19.13 -11.82 -8.35
CA TYR A 156 -20.21 -11.48 -9.28
C TYR A 156 -20.72 -12.69 -10.05
N LYS A 157 -19.84 -13.63 -10.42
CA LYS A 157 -20.20 -14.82 -11.21
C LYS A 157 -20.93 -15.85 -10.37
N ASN A 158 -20.41 -16.15 -9.19
CA ASN A 158 -20.94 -17.17 -8.30
C ASN A 158 -22.08 -16.66 -7.41
N LYS A 159 -22.32 -15.33 -7.41
CA LYS A 159 -23.31 -14.64 -6.56
C LYS A 159 -23.16 -14.99 -5.08
N SER A 160 -21.92 -15.18 -4.64
CA SER A 160 -21.56 -15.51 -3.28
C SER A 160 -20.85 -14.35 -2.59
N SER A 161 -21.14 -14.12 -1.30
CA SER A 161 -20.42 -13.11 -0.53
C SER A 161 -19.02 -13.62 -0.23
N ILE A 162 -18.03 -12.82 -0.59
CA ILE A 162 -16.61 -13.08 -0.31
C ILE A 162 -16.23 -12.46 1.02
N TRP A 163 -16.68 -11.23 1.26
CA TRP A 163 -16.33 -10.47 2.44
C TRP A 163 -17.37 -9.40 2.71
N ASN A 164 -17.62 -9.17 4.00
CA ASN A 164 -18.43 -8.05 4.48
C ASN A 164 -17.86 -7.52 5.79
N LYS A 165 -18.03 -6.22 6.03
CA LYS A 165 -17.56 -5.55 7.23
C LYS A 165 -18.44 -4.36 7.56
N SER A 166 -18.74 -4.20 8.85
CA SER A 166 -19.27 -2.96 9.41
C SER A 166 -18.13 -2.17 10.04
N LEU A 167 -18.02 -0.89 9.67
CA LEU A 167 -17.03 0.07 10.15
C LEU A 167 -17.78 1.24 10.78
N SER A 168 -17.23 1.85 11.82
CA SER A 168 -17.81 3.04 12.46
C SER A 168 -16.80 4.17 12.53
N ASN A 169 -17.27 5.41 12.38
CA ASN A 169 -16.45 6.60 12.57
C ASN A 169 -16.62 7.24 13.96
N GLU A 170 -17.02 6.47 14.95
CA GLU A 170 -17.41 6.94 16.29
C GLU A 170 -16.38 7.89 16.93
N HIS A 171 -15.10 7.69 16.67
CA HIS A 171 -14.02 8.51 17.21
C HIS A 171 -13.65 9.74 16.37
N PHE A 172 -14.33 9.98 15.22
CA PHE A 172 -13.95 11.02 14.24
C PHE A 172 -15.06 12.03 13.95
N SER A 173 -15.70 12.56 14.97
CA SER A 173 -16.82 13.51 14.86
C SER A 173 -16.53 14.83 14.12
N GLY A 174 -15.30 15.08 13.72
CA GLY A 174 -14.86 16.30 13.01
C GLY A 174 -14.45 16.12 11.55
N LYS A 175 -14.40 14.91 11.01
CA LYS A 175 -14.03 14.67 9.59
C LYS A 175 -15.26 14.49 8.73
N ASN A 176 -15.13 14.89 7.46
CA ASN A 176 -16.17 14.70 6.46
C ASN A 176 -16.47 13.19 6.31
N VAL A 177 -17.70 12.79 6.59
CA VAL A 177 -18.15 11.39 6.49
C VAL A 177 -17.96 10.82 5.07
N GLU A 178 -18.13 11.67 4.06
CA GLU A 178 -17.99 11.28 2.66
C GLU A 178 -16.54 10.86 2.35
N ASP A 179 -15.57 11.64 2.81
CA ASP A 179 -14.15 11.37 2.61
C ASP A 179 -13.72 10.12 3.39
N TRP A 180 -14.16 9.98 4.65
CA TRP A 180 -13.88 8.79 5.46
C TRP A 180 -14.46 7.53 4.82
N ALA A 181 -15.75 7.55 4.43
CA ALA A 181 -16.41 6.39 3.84
C ALA A 181 -15.72 5.95 2.53
N ALA A 182 -15.40 6.92 1.65
CA ALA A 182 -14.72 6.61 0.39
C ALA A 182 -13.33 5.98 0.61
N GLN A 183 -12.55 6.52 1.56
CA GLN A 183 -11.24 5.99 1.90
C GLN A 183 -11.33 4.60 2.54
N ALA A 184 -12.28 4.40 3.48
CA ALA A 184 -12.49 3.13 4.14
C ALA A 184 -12.94 2.04 3.14
N ILE A 185 -13.88 2.34 2.25
CA ILE A 185 -14.29 1.42 1.17
C ILE A 185 -13.08 1.03 0.34
N SER A 186 -12.32 2.02 -0.17
CA SER A 186 -11.19 1.77 -1.08
C SER A 186 -10.06 0.97 -0.41
N ALA A 187 -9.76 1.26 0.86
CA ALA A 187 -8.75 0.54 1.63
C ALA A 187 -9.13 -0.93 1.84
N ASN A 188 -10.39 -1.19 2.20
CA ASN A 188 -10.87 -2.56 2.45
C ASN A 188 -11.01 -3.37 1.17
N VAL A 189 -11.52 -2.78 0.07
CA VAL A 189 -11.60 -3.48 -1.23
C VAL A 189 -10.22 -3.92 -1.67
N PHE A 190 -9.22 -3.03 -1.65
CA PHE A 190 -7.86 -3.40 -2.00
C PHE A 190 -7.32 -4.55 -1.14
N ARG A 191 -7.52 -4.49 0.17
CA ARG A 191 -7.11 -5.55 1.09
C ARG A 191 -7.80 -6.88 0.82
N VAL A 192 -9.11 -6.85 0.55
CA VAL A 192 -9.87 -8.05 0.19
C VAL A 192 -9.30 -8.69 -1.07
N LEU A 193 -9.04 -7.90 -2.12
CA LEU A 193 -8.43 -8.41 -3.35
C LEU A 193 -7.09 -9.10 -3.07
N VAL A 194 -6.25 -8.54 -2.22
CA VAL A 194 -4.97 -9.17 -1.81
C VAL A 194 -5.22 -10.45 -1.02
N SER A 195 -6.21 -10.47 -0.11
CA SER A 195 -6.49 -11.62 0.77
C SER A 195 -7.18 -12.79 0.06
N GLN A 196 -7.88 -12.54 -1.05
CA GLN A 196 -8.56 -13.58 -1.84
C GLN A 196 -7.60 -14.45 -2.67
N ILE A 197 -6.32 -14.07 -2.72
CA ILE A 197 -5.32 -14.94 -3.31
C ILE A 197 -5.11 -16.14 -2.39
N ASP A 198 -5.67 -17.28 -2.77
CA ASP A 198 -5.50 -18.54 -2.07
C ASP A 198 -4.02 -18.91 -2.02
N ILE A 199 -3.51 -19.01 -0.81
CA ILE A 199 -2.20 -19.58 -0.56
C ILE A 199 -2.42 -21.09 -0.43
N ILE A 200 -2.51 -21.76 -1.56
CA ILE A 200 -2.28 -23.20 -1.61
C ILE A 200 -0.81 -23.40 -1.22
N GLU A 201 -0.55 -24.28 -0.30
CA GLU A 201 0.74 -24.54 0.35
C GLU A 201 2.01 -24.05 -0.38
N PRO A 202 2.98 -23.40 0.31
CA PRO A 202 4.10 -22.70 -0.31
C PRO A 202 4.92 -23.55 -1.31
N GLU A 203 4.84 -24.88 -1.20
CA GLU A 203 5.60 -25.83 -2.02
C GLU A 203 5.01 -26.03 -3.44
N ASN A 204 3.73 -25.67 -3.67
CA ASN A 204 3.02 -25.93 -4.93
C ASN A 204 2.62 -24.66 -5.70
N LEU A 205 3.14 -23.48 -5.32
CA LEU A 205 2.75 -22.19 -5.89
C LEU A 205 3.41 -21.97 -7.25
N SER A 206 2.72 -22.28 -8.32
CA SER A 206 3.00 -21.70 -9.64
C SER A 206 2.64 -20.22 -9.64
N VAL A 207 3.55 -19.36 -10.11
CA VAL A 207 3.26 -17.93 -10.31
C VAL A 207 2.08 -17.81 -11.31
N PRO A 208 1.01 -17.09 -10.96
CA PRO A 208 -0.11 -16.94 -11.88
C PRO A 208 0.34 -16.34 -13.22
N GLU A 209 -0.21 -16.85 -14.33
CA GLU A 209 0.12 -16.35 -15.67
C GLU A 209 -0.39 -14.91 -15.88
N ASN A 210 -1.43 -14.51 -15.13
CA ASN A 210 -2.03 -13.18 -15.20
C ASN A 210 -1.22 -12.15 -14.40
N LYS A 211 -0.81 -11.05 -15.02
CA LYS A 211 0.00 -9.98 -14.42
C LYS A 211 -0.65 -9.36 -13.17
N SER A 212 -1.96 -9.14 -13.18
CA SER A 212 -2.68 -8.52 -12.05
C SER A 212 -2.72 -9.47 -10.86
N THR A 213 -3.03 -10.73 -11.08
CA THR A 213 -3.03 -11.77 -10.05
C THR A 213 -1.62 -12.00 -9.51
N SER A 214 -0.57 -11.93 -10.37
CA SER A 214 0.82 -12.01 -9.93
C SER A 214 1.22 -10.86 -9.01
N ILE A 215 0.76 -9.62 -9.28
CA ILE A 215 1.01 -8.47 -8.39
C ILE A 215 0.36 -8.70 -7.02
N LEU A 216 -0.93 -9.08 -6.99
CA LEU A 216 -1.62 -9.35 -5.73
C LEU A 216 -0.97 -10.50 -4.96
N PHE A 217 -0.56 -11.55 -5.66
CA PHE A 217 0.14 -12.69 -5.06
C PHE A 217 1.47 -12.25 -4.43
N GLY A 218 2.26 -11.44 -5.12
CA GLY A 218 3.49 -10.87 -4.58
C GLY A 218 3.23 -9.98 -3.35
N LEU A 219 2.18 -9.16 -3.37
CA LEU A 219 1.79 -8.33 -2.23
C LEU A 219 1.34 -9.18 -1.04
N ARG A 220 0.61 -10.28 -1.29
CA ARG A 220 0.23 -11.24 -0.26
C ARG A 220 1.44 -11.91 0.38
N MET A 221 2.45 -12.26 -0.42
CA MET A 221 3.70 -12.84 0.09
C MET A 221 4.44 -11.85 1.01
N ILE A 222 4.44 -10.54 0.69
CA ILE A 222 5.00 -9.50 1.57
C ILE A 222 4.27 -9.43 2.93
N GLU A 223 2.95 -9.63 2.95
CA GLU A 223 2.17 -9.60 4.20
C GLU A 223 2.51 -10.75 5.16
N ILE A 224 2.90 -11.92 4.65
CA ILE A 224 3.23 -13.12 5.45
C ILE A 224 4.52 -12.92 6.25
N ARG A 225 5.50 -12.17 5.70
CA ARG A 225 6.76 -11.78 6.35
C ARG A 225 7.64 -12.92 6.83
N THR A 226 7.57 -14.11 6.23
CA THR A 226 8.60 -15.16 6.43
C THR A 226 9.71 -15.00 5.41
N LYS A 227 10.87 -15.61 5.68
CA LYS A 227 12.00 -15.58 4.74
C LYS A 227 11.62 -16.15 3.37
N GLU A 228 10.88 -17.25 3.37
CA GLU A 228 10.42 -17.96 2.17
C GLU A 228 9.43 -17.10 1.38
N SER A 229 8.46 -16.49 2.06
CA SER A 229 7.46 -15.63 1.41
C SER A 229 8.08 -14.37 0.82
N VAL A 230 9.04 -13.76 1.53
CA VAL A 230 9.77 -12.57 1.03
C VAL A 230 10.62 -12.94 -0.19
N GLN A 231 11.28 -14.11 -0.18
CA GLN A 231 12.02 -14.61 -1.34
C GLN A 231 11.08 -14.83 -2.55
N LYS A 232 9.91 -15.42 -2.31
CA LYS A 232 8.91 -15.64 -3.38
C LYS A 232 8.40 -14.32 -3.97
N ALA A 233 8.14 -13.32 -3.11
CA ALA A 233 7.75 -11.97 -3.55
C ALA A 233 8.84 -11.34 -4.44
N TYR A 234 10.11 -11.49 -4.05
CA TYR A 234 11.25 -11.02 -4.85
C TYR A 234 11.26 -11.62 -6.27
N GLU A 235 11.08 -12.94 -6.37
CA GLU A 235 11.04 -13.65 -7.67
C GLU A 235 9.91 -13.14 -8.56
N ILE A 236 8.72 -12.96 -7.98
CA ILE A 236 7.54 -12.46 -8.71
C ILE A 236 7.78 -11.06 -9.25
N PHE A 237 8.15 -10.11 -8.38
CA PHE A 237 8.32 -8.72 -8.80
C PHE A 237 9.50 -8.55 -9.75
N SER A 238 10.60 -9.26 -9.54
CA SER A 238 11.73 -9.28 -10.47
C SER A 238 11.32 -9.86 -11.83
N GLY A 239 10.49 -10.90 -11.86
CA GLY A 239 9.93 -11.47 -13.08
C GLY A 239 9.05 -10.48 -13.86
N ILE A 240 8.18 -9.75 -13.17
CA ILE A 240 7.35 -8.69 -13.77
C ILE A 240 8.23 -7.57 -14.32
N LEU A 241 9.25 -7.13 -13.59
CA LEU A 241 10.14 -6.05 -14.02
C LEU A 241 11.03 -6.42 -15.21
N LYS A 242 11.37 -7.70 -15.41
CA LYS A 242 12.05 -8.16 -16.64
C LYS A 242 11.20 -7.93 -17.88
N GLN A 243 9.87 -8.06 -17.79
CA GLN A 243 8.94 -7.85 -18.90
C GLN A 243 8.50 -6.38 -19.01
N ASN A 244 8.29 -5.71 -17.89
CA ASN A 244 7.86 -4.32 -17.80
C ASN A 244 8.68 -3.58 -16.73
N PRO A 245 9.86 -3.03 -17.07
CA PRO A 245 10.76 -2.35 -16.13
C PRO A 245 10.16 -1.12 -15.43
N HIS A 246 9.05 -0.60 -15.95
CA HIS A 246 8.38 0.60 -15.45
C HIS A 246 7.08 0.30 -14.70
N ASN A 247 6.82 -0.96 -14.34
CA ASN A 247 5.65 -1.31 -13.56
C ASN A 247 5.78 -0.78 -12.11
N ILE A 248 4.97 0.22 -11.77
CA ILE A 248 5.03 0.94 -10.48
C ILE A 248 4.79 -0.02 -9.30
N PHE A 249 3.82 -0.94 -9.40
CA PHE A 249 3.52 -1.89 -8.33
C PHE A 249 4.61 -2.95 -8.16
N ALA A 250 5.25 -3.37 -9.23
CA ALA A 250 6.36 -4.30 -9.14
C ALA A 250 7.61 -3.63 -8.56
N LEU A 251 7.89 -2.37 -8.90
CA LEU A 251 8.96 -1.58 -8.29
C LEU A 251 8.71 -1.35 -6.80
N TYR A 252 7.47 -1.00 -6.43
CA TYR A 252 7.05 -0.90 -5.03
C TYR A 252 7.21 -2.23 -4.28
N GLY A 253 6.73 -3.32 -4.88
CA GLY A 253 6.83 -4.66 -4.32
C GLY A 253 8.27 -5.10 -4.10
N LEU A 254 9.15 -4.88 -5.10
CA LEU A 254 10.56 -5.21 -4.99
C LEU A 254 11.26 -4.37 -3.90
N ALA A 255 11.00 -3.06 -3.84
CA ALA A 255 11.52 -2.19 -2.78
C ALA A 255 11.06 -2.65 -1.39
N SER A 256 9.78 -3.04 -1.25
CA SER A 256 9.24 -3.55 0.01
C SER A 256 9.89 -4.87 0.41
N THR A 257 10.17 -5.75 -0.55
CA THR A 257 10.86 -7.03 -0.33
C THR A 257 12.29 -6.79 0.18
N GLU A 258 13.01 -5.87 -0.45
CA GLU A 258 14.39 -5.55 -0.03
C GLU A 258 14.42 -4.87 1.34
N TYR A 259 13.45 -4.02 1.63
CA TYR A 259 13.31 -3.44 2.98
C TYR A 259 13.09 -4.54 4.04
N LEU A 260 12.22 -5.52 3.79
CA LEU A 260 12.00 -6.66 4.70
C LEU A 260 13.26 -7.53 4.86
N ASN A 261 13.98 -7.78 3.76
CA ASN A 261 15.26 -8.50 3.79
C ASN A 261 16.27 -7.83 4.74
N LEU A 262 16.36 -6.51 4.71
CA LEU A 262 17.25 -5.72 5.57
C LEU A 262 16.78 -5.69 7.02
N MET A 263 15.48 -5.46 7.23
CA MET A 263 14.92 -5.31 8.58
C MET A 263 14.90 -6.62 9.39
N HIS A 264 14.67 -7.75 8.71
CA HIS A 264 14.58 -9.07 9.36
C HIS A 264 15.84 -9.93 9.19
N HIS A 265 16.91 -9.39 8.60
CA HIS A 265 18.16 -10.10 8.34
C HIS A 265 17.96 -11.39 7.53
N PHE A 266 17.03 -11.39 6.57
CA PHE A 266 16.75 -12.55 5.72
C PHE A 266 17.82 -12.76 4.64
N THR A 267 18.56 -11.72 4.27
CA THR A 267 19.65 -11.75 3.30
C THR A 267 21.02 -11.72 3.98
N GLN A 268 22.01 -12.35 3.35
CA GLN A 268 23.42 -12.19 3.70
C GLN A 268 24.10 -11.08 2.89
N ASP A 269 23.56 -10.76 1.71
CA ASP A 269 24.06 -9.69 0.84
C ASP A 269 23.32 -8.37 1.09
N ILE A 270 23.72 -7.72 2.18
CA ILE A 270 23.13 -6.44 2.62
C ILE A 270 23.37 -5.34 1.59
N GLU A 271 24.54 -5.29 0.96
CA GLU A 271 24.89 -4.23 0.02
C GLU A 271 24.09 -4.37 -1.28
N GLN A 272 23.86 -5.58 -1.77
CA GLN A 272 23.00 -5.83 -2.92
C GLN A 272 21.54 -5.43 -2.64
N SER A 273 21.01 -5.80 -1.47
CA SER A 273 19.64 -5.41 -1.07
C SER A 273 19.48 -3.90 -0.97
N LYS A 274 20.45 -3.19 -0.40
CA LYS A 274 20.46 -1.72 -0.39
C LYS A 274 20.49 -1.15 -1.81
N ALA A 275 21.35 -1.66 -2.69
CA ALA A 275 21.46 -1.22 -4.08
C ALA A 275 20.15 -1.41 -4.83
N ASN A 276 19.50 -2.56 -4.69
CA ASN A 276 18.21 -2.86 -5.30
C ASN A 276 17.11 -1.90 -4.78
N PHE A 277 17.06 -1.67 -3.46
CA PHE A 277 16.11 -0.71 -2.88
C PHE A 277 16.31 0.70 -3.47
N VAL A 278 17.56 1.18 -3.51
CA VAL A 278 17.89 2.51 -4.06
C VAL A 278 17.50 2.59 -5.54
N PHE A 279 17.79 1.55 -6.32
CA PHE A 279 17.40 1.47 -7.72
C PHE A 279 15.88 1.61 -7.90
N CYS A 280 15.09 0.84 -7.15
CA CYS A 280 13.63 0.91 -7.20
C CYS A 280 13.11 2.30 -6.79
N SER A 281 13.66 2.87 -5.72
CA SER A 281 13.28 4.19 -5.21
C SER A 281 13.55 5.30 -6.23
N GLN A 282 14.74 5.30 -6.86
CA GLN A 282 15.10 6.27 -7.90
C GLN A 282 14.25 6.10 -9.15
N THR A 283 14.01 4.87 -9.58
CA THR A 283 13.18 4.57 -10.74
C THR A 283 11.75 5.05 -10.53
N LEU A 284 11.14 4.76 -9.38
CA LEU A 284 9.81 5.25 -9.02
C LEU A 284 9.74 6.78 -9.00
N LYS A 285 10.75 7.44 -8.43
CA LYS A 285 10.84 8.91 -8.40
C LYS A 285 10.85 9.51 -9.80
N ASN A 286 11.58 8.88 -10.72
CA ASN A 286 11.70 9.36 -12.10
C ASN A 286 10.46 9.07 -12.94
N LEU A 287 9.77 7.94 -12.69
CA LEU A 287 8.59 7.53 -13.45
C LEU A 287 7.35 8.35 -13.08
N SER A 288 7.13 8.62 -11.80
CA SER A 288 5.89 9.27 -11.39
C SER A 288 6.00 9.96 -10.04
N GLN A 289 6.07 11.30 -10.07
CA GLN A 289 5.87 12.13 -8.89
C GLN A 289 4.40 12.20 -8.45
N SER A 290 3.47 11.75 -9.30
CA SER A 290 2.03 11.66 -9.00
C SER A 290 1.61 10.31 -8.40
N SER A 291 2.54 9.39 -8.14
CA SER A 291 2.25 8.11 -7.49
C SER A 291 2.49 8.17 -5.98
N ALA A 292 1.47 7.85 -5.20
CA ALA A 292 1.58 7.72 -3.74
C ALA A 292 2.65 6.68 -3.34
N LEU A 293 2.75 5.58 -4.09
CA LEU A 293 3.75 4.53 -3.85
C LEU A 293 5.19 5.03 -4.06
N SER A 294 5.40 5.95 -5.01
CA SER A 294 6.71 6.58 -5.21
C SER A 294 7.14 7.38 -3.97
N TRP A 295 6.26 8.21 -3.43
CA TRP A 295 6.53 8.97 -2.21
C TRP A 295 6.73 8.06 -1.00
N PHE A 296 5.92 6.99 -0.89
CA PHE A 296 6.04 6.00 0.18
C PHE A 296 7.42 5.32 0.18
N VAL A 297 7.89 4.81 -0.96
CA VAL A 297 9.20 4.13 -1.05
C VAL A 297 10.35 5.10 -0.73
N GLN A 298 10.26 6.35 -1.20
CA GLN A 298 11.23 7.37 -0.83
C GLN A 298 11.24 7.66 0.69
N ALA A 299 10.06 7.71 1.31
CA ALA A 299 9.94 7.89 2.76
C ALA A 299 10.59 6.74 3.54
N VAL A 300 10.39 5.49 3.11
CA VAL A 300 11.07 4.32 3.70
C VAL A 300 12.59 4.47 3.57
N GLY A 301 13.09 4.96 2.43
CA GLY A 301 14.51 5.27 2.25
C GLY A 301 15.03 6.31 3.26
N GLN A 302 14.27 7.39 3.52
CA GLN A 302 14.62 8.39 4.55
C GLN A 302 14.62 7.77 5.97
N MET A 303 13.66 6.89 6.25
CA MET A 303 13.63 6.17 7.54
C MET A 303 14.90 5.32 7.73
N MET A 304 15.35 4.62 6.69
CA MET A 304 16.56 3.78 6.73
C MET A 304 17.83 4.56 7.05
N ILE A 305 17.94 5.81 6.61
CA ILE A 305 19.09 6.68 6.92
C ILE A 305 18.88 7.55 8.18
N GLY A 306 17.71 7.40 8.85
CA GLY A 306 17.41 8.13 10.10
C GLY A 306 16.83 9.54 9.90
N ASP A 307 16.58 9.99 8.67
CA ASP A 307 15.93 11.29 8.39
C ASP A 307 14.41 11.21 8.62
N ARG A 308 14.02 11.29 9.89
CA ARG A 308 12.61 11.23 10.31
C ARG A 308 11.76 12.41 9.77
N PRO A 309 12.24 13.68 9.84
CA PRO A 309 11.48 14.80 9.27
C PRO A 309 11.23 14.65 7.77
N GLY A 310 12.25 14.24 7.01
CA GLY A 310 12.11 13.96 5.58
C GLY A 310 11.11 12.84 5.30
N ALA A 311 11.14 11.75 6.08
CA ALA A 311 10.18 10.67 5.96
C ALA A 311 8.72 11.12 6.22
N ILE A 312 8.49 11.92 7.28
CA ILE A 312 7.16 12.48 7.59
C ILE A 312 6.64 13.32 6.43
N LEU A 313 7.47 14.19 5.85
CA LEU A 313 7.09 15.02 4.70
C LEU A 313 6.66 14.16 3.50
N LEU A 314 7.43 13.13 3.17
CA LEU A 314 7.17 12.25 2.04
C LEU A 314 5.92 11.39 2.26
N LEU A 315 5.69 10.87 3.48
CA LEU A 315 4.47 10.13 3.82
C LEU A 315 3.22 11.00 3.72
N ASN A 316 3.28 12.27 4.16
CA ASN A 316 2.17 13.20 3.99
C ASN A 316 1.89 13.48 2.50
N ASN A 317 2.92 13.56 1.64
CA ASN A 317 2.74 13.67 0.21
C ASN A 317 2.07 12.42 -0.38
N ALA A 318 2.42 11.22 0.10
CA ALA A 318 1.76 9.97 -0.30
C ALA A 318 0.26 10.01 0.03
N LEU A 319 -0.12 10.42 1.26
CA LEU A 319 -1.53 10.52 1.67
C LEU A 319 -2.33 11.59 0.91
N ARG A 320 -1.68 12.66 0.44
CA ARG A 320 -2.35 13.65 -0.41
C ARG A 320 -2.77 13.08 -1.77
N LEU A 321 -2.02 12.11 -2.28
CA LEU A 321 -2.30 11.46 -3.56
C LEU A 321 -3.21 10.25 -3.41
N ASP A 322 -3.02 9.45 -2.37
CA ASP A 322 -3.85 8.28 -2.07
C ASP A 322 -4.12 8.20 -0.55
N PRO A 323 -5.17 8.85 -0.06
CA PRO A 323 -5.52 8.82 1.35
C PRO A 323 -6.08 7.46 1.81
N SER A 324 -6.31 6.50 0.90
CA SER A 324 -6.66 5.11 1.23
C SER A 324 -5.44 4.21 1.43
N LEU A 325 -4.21 4.72 1.27
CA LEU A 325 -2.97 3.96 1.44
C LEU A 325 -2.69 3.73 2.93
N GLN A 326 -3.36 2.73 3.48
CA GLN A 326 -3.46 2.44 4.91
C GLN A 326 -2.11 2.21 5.61
N ILE A 327 -1.10 1.66 4.92
CA ILE A 327 0.23 1.41 5.50
C ILE A 327 0.95 2.70 5.96
N VAL A 328 0.58 3.85 5.40
CA VAL A 328 1.20 5.14 5.71
C VAL A 328 0.84 5.63 7.11
N TYR A 329 -0.39 5.39 7.57
CA TYR A 329 -0.88 5.90 8.85
C TYR A 329 -0.10 5.37 10.06
N PRO A 330 0.12 4.05 10.23
CA PRO A 330 0.94 3.56 11.34
C PRO A 330 2.40 4.01 11.26
N LEU A 331 2.96 4.17 10.06
CA LEU A 331 4.32 4.68 9.91
C LEU A 331 4.43 6.14 10.36
N LEU A 332 3.46 6.99 10.04
CA LEU A 332 3.38 8.35 10.59
C LEU A 332 3.24 8.32 12.11
N GLY A 333 2.36 7.44 12.64
CA GLY A 333 2.22 7.23 14.07
C GLY A 333 3.54 6.88 14.75
N GLN A 334 4.30 5.96 14.18
CA GLN A 334 5.61 5.57 14.67
C GLN A 334 6.62 6.72 14.62
N LEU A 335 6.67 7.46 13.53
CA LEU A 335 7.59 8.61 13.38
C LEU A 335 7.26 9.72 14.36
N TYR A 336 5.99 10.07 14.56
CA TYR A 336 5.56 11.05 15.53
C TYR A 336 5.79 10.59 16.99
N CYS A 337 5.72 9.27 17.24
CA CYS A 337 6.12 8.71 18.52
C CYS A 337 7.59 9.02 18.83
N PHE A 338 8.49 8.83 17.87
CA PHE A 338 9.92 9.13 18.03
C PHE A 338 10.24 10.62 18.16
N THR A 339 9.43 11.52 17.57
CA THR A 339 9.60 12.96 17.70
C THR A 339 8.94 13.53 18.95
N GLY A 340 8.17 12.72 19.69
CA GLY A 340 7.45 13.15 20.91
C GLY A 340 6.14 13.87 20.63
N GLU A 341 5.66 13.89 19.38
CA GLU A 341 4.39 14.48 18.99
C GLU A 341 3.25 13.44 19.13
N TYR A 342 3.06 12.95 20.36
CA TYR A 342 2.22 11.78 20.67
C TYR A 342 0.77 11.92 20.20
N GLN A 343 0.17 13.12 20.36
CA GLN A 343 -1.22 13.33 19.92
C GLN A 343 -1.36 13.20 18.41
N LYS A 344 -0.45 13.77 17.63
CA LYS A 344 -0.48 13.59 16.17
C LYS A 344 -0.28 12.14 15.78
N GLY A 345 0.67 11.46 16.42
CA GLY A 345 0.90 10.05 16.19
C GLY A 345 -0.33 9.20 16.46
N TYR A 346 -0.99 9.45 17.59
CA TYR A 346 -2.25 8.80 17.96
C TYR A 346 -3.34 9.05 16.92
N ASP A 347 -3.56 10.31 16.54
CA ASP A 347 -4.60 10.70 15.59
C ASP A 347 -4.42 10.02 14.22
N PHE A 348 -3.17 9.92 13.72
CA PHE A 348 -2.88 9.21 12.48
C PHE A 348 -3.17 7.71 12.59
N MET A 349 -2.73 7.05 13.65
CA MET A 349 -2.95 5.61 13.83
C MET A 349 -4.41 5.29 14.03
N ASP A 350 -5.09 6.04 14.87
CA ASP A 350 -6.50 5.84 15.18
C ASP A 350 -7.36 6.02 13.92
N TYR A 351 -7.08 7.07 13.14
CA TYR A 351 -7.72 7.24 11.84
C TYR A 351 -7.44 6.10 10.87
N GLY A 352 -6.19 5.68 10.74
CA GLY A 352 -5.84 4.54 9.88
C GLY A 352 -6.56 3.24 10.28
N PHE A 353 -6.72 3.00 11.57
CA PHE A 353 -7.47 1.85 12.08
C PHE A 353 -8.97 1.96 11.86
N SER A 354 -9.53 3.17 11.83
CA SER A 354 -10.94 3.36 11.45
C SER A 354 -11.20 3.06 9.98
N LEU A 355 -10.21 3.27 9.12
CA LEU A 355 -10.31 2.91 7.70
C LEU A 355 -10.25 1.39 7.51
N CYS A 356 -9.38 0.70 8.23
CA CYS A 356 -9.17 -0.74 8.13
C CYS A 356 -8.77 -1.32 9.50
N PRO A 357 -9.74 -1.74 10.32
CA PRO A 357 -9.49 -2.18 11.71
C PRO A 357 -8.51 -3.36 11.82
N GLU A 358 -8.51 -4.27 10.86
CA GLU A 358 -7.60 -5.41 10.88
C GLU A 358 -6.13 -5.00 10.83
N PHE A 359 -5.83 -3.83 10.25
CA PHE A 359 -4.47 -3.32 10.17
C PHE A 359 -3.88 -2.99 11.54
N ARG A 360 -4.73 -2.80 12.56
CA ARG A 360 -4.36 -2.64 13.96
C ARG A 360 -3.49 -3.81 14.45
N TYR A 361 -3.77 -5.02 13.96
CA TYR A 361 -3.09 -6.26 14.36
C TYR A 361 -1.85 -6.59 13.53
N SER A 362 -1.45 -5.71 12.62
CA SER A 362 -0.27 -5.93 11.77
C SER A 362 1.00 -5.41 12.45
N GLY A 363 2.04 -6.26 12.49
CA GLY A 363 3.36 -5.88 13.00
C GLY A 363 3.30 -5.32 14.41
N ASN A 364 3.99 -4.21 14.66
CA ASN A 364 4.11 -3.57 15.97
C ASN A 364 3.09 -2.42 16.19
N ASN A 365 1.96 -2.42 15.47
CA ASN A 365 1.01 -1.31 15.53
C ASN A 365 0.39 -1.13 16.92
N LEU A 366 -0.01 -2.23 17.59
CA LEU A 366 -0.50 -2.17 18.97
C LEU A 366 0.55 -1.64 19.94
N VAL A 367 1.79 -2.06 19.77
CA VAL A 367 2.91 -1.58 20.59
C VAL A 367 3.10 -0.08 20.43
N THR A 368 3.15 0.39 19.19
CA THR A 368 3.27 1.83 18.89
C THR A 368 2.10 2.62 19.48
N MET A 369 0.87 2.10 19.35
CA MET A 369 -0.33 2.71 19.95
C MET A 369 -0.20 2.78 21.48
N GLY A 370 0.23 1.70 22.13
CA GLY A 370 0.47 1.67 23.58
C GLY A 370 1.50 2.69 24.04
N ILE A 371 2.60 2.87 23.28
CA ILE A 371 3.63 3.88 23.57
C ILE A 371 3.07 5.30 23.40
N LEU A 372 2.28 5.54 22.35
CA LEU A 372 1.62 6.84 22.12
C LEU A 372 0.66 7.19 23.25
N LEU A 373 -0.18 6.26 23.67
CA LEU A 373 -1.11 6.42 24.81
C LEU A 373 -0.37 6.66 26.12
N PHE A 374 0.73 5.97 26.37
CA PHE A 374 1.61 6.22 27.49
C PHE A 374 2.20 7.64 27.47
N GLY A 375 2.64 8.10 26.29
CA GLY A 375 3.14 9.45 26.08
C GLY A 375 2.10 10.53 26.34
N LEU A 376 0.82 10.21 26.08
CA LEU A 376 -0.35 11.06 26.37
C LEU A 376 -0.86 10.94 27.81
N GLU A 377 -0.20 10.15 28.66
CA GLU A 377 -0.60 9.87 30.05
C GLU A 377 -1.97 9.16 30.16
N ARG A 378 -2.45 8.56 29.08
CA ARG A 378 -3.67 7.72 29.02
C ARG A 378 -3.32 6.29 29.42
N TYR A 379 -2.83 6.12 30.66
CA TYR A 379 -2.22 4.86 31.11
C TYR A 379 -3.17 3.66 31.10
N SER A 380 -4.45 3.86 31.42
CA SER A 380 -5.45 2.76 31.41
C SER A 380 -5.65 2.19 30.00
N GLU A 381 -5.69 3.06 29.01
CA GLU A 381 -5.84 2.66 27.62
C GLU A 381 -4.53 2.05 27.08
N ALA A 382 -3.37 2.60 27.48
CA ALA A 382 -2.07 2.01 27.18
C ALA A 382 -1.98 0.56 27.69
N VAL A 383 -2.40 0.31 28.92
CA VAL A 383 -2.44 -1.03 29.54
C VAL A 383 -3.32 -1.97 28.69
N ALA A 384 -4.55 -1.56 28.35
CA ALA A 384 -5.47 -2.39 27.58
C ALA A 384 -4.91 -2.78 26.20
N VAL A 385 -4.34 -1.80 25.48
CA VAL A 385 -3.75 -2.03 24.15
C VAL A 385 -2.49 -2.90 24.21
N LEU A 386 -1.67 -2.72 25.24
CA LEU A 386 -0.44 -3.52 25.40
C LEU A 386 -0.76 -4.94 25.85
N GLU A 387 -1.78 -5.17 26.70
CA GLU A 387 -2.29 -6.52 27.01
C GLU A 387 -2.76 -7.23 25.73
N GLU A 388 -3.49 -6.54 24.84
CA GLU A 388 -3.88 -7.08 23.56
C GLU A 388 -2.65 -7.48 22.69
N SER A 389 -1.57 -6.68 22.70
CA SER A 389 -0.35 -6.98 21.96
C SER A 389 0.35 -8.27 22.43
N PHE A 390 0.26 -8.61 23.70
CA PHE A 390 0.87 -9.83 24.24
C PHE A 390 0.19 -11.11 23.73
N TYR A 391 -1.13 -11.08 23.48
CA TYR A 391 -1.85 -12.21 22.87
C TYR A 391 -1.40 -12.49 21.44
N LEU A 392 -0.88 -11.47 20.74
CA LEU A 392 -0.36 -11.57 19.38
C LEU A 392 1.13 -11.93 19.32
N GLN A 393 1.73 -12.36 20.44
CA GLN A 393 3.15 -12.69 20.55
C GLN A 393 4.11 -11.54 20.17
N THR A 394 3.65 -10.30 20.28
CA THR A 394 4.51 -9.11 20.11
C THR A 394 5.15 -8.71 21.44
N ASP A 395 5.40 -9.66 22.32
CA ASP A 395 6.02 -9.39 23.60
C ASP A 395 7.49 -9.02 23.42
N SER A 396 7.83 -7.85 23.91
CA SER A 396 9.20 -7.36 23.96
C SER A 396 9.41 -6.63 25.29
N TRP A 397 10.64 -6.51 25.70
CA TRP A 397 10.94 -5.84 26.96
C TRP A 397 10.52 -4.35 26.95
N VAL A 398 10.44 -3.66 25.77
CA VAL A 398 9.89 -2.30 25.67
C VAL A 398 8.39 -2.29 25.97
N ASN A 399 7.62 -3.20 25.37
CA ASN A 399 6.18 -3.32 25.62
C ASN A 399 5.91 -3.60 27.07
N ARG A 400 6.63 -4.59 27.63
CA ARG A 400 6.50 -4.99 29.02
C ARG A 400 6.89 -3.88 29.97
N GLY A 401 7.99 -3.13 29.68
CA GLY A 401 8.43 -2.00 30.46
C GLY A 401 7.40 -0.85 30.50
N ILE A 402 6.83 -0.48 29.33
CA ILE A 402 5.78 0.54 29.23
C ILE A 402 4.51 0.09 29.95
N TYR A 403 4.11 -1.16 29.78
CA TYR A 403 2.94 -1.76 30.46
C TYR A 403 3.08 -1.69 31.99
N LEU A 404 4.20 -2.19 32.53
CA LEU A 404 4.49 -2.16 33.97
C LEU A 404 4.54 -0.76 34.53
N THR A 405 5.19 0.15 33.79
CA THR A 405 5.24 1.57 34.17
C THR A 405 3.85 2.18 34.20
N SER A 406 2.99 1.87 33.23
CA SER A 406 1.61 2.34 33.20
C SER A 406 0.81 1.85 34.41
N LEU A 407 0.91 0.56 34.76
CA LEU A 407 0.28 0.00 35.96
C LEU A 407 0.76 0.68 37.24
N PHE A 408 2.07 0.92 37.35
CA PHE A 408 2.67 1.58 38.52
C PHE A 408 2.17 3.00 38.67
N LEU A 409 2.14 3.78 37.58
CA LEU A 409 1.67 5.18 37.58
C LEU A 409 0.16 5.30 37.82
N MET A 410 -0.63 4.27 37.49
CA MET A 410 -2.05 4.17 37.84
C MET A 410 -2.29 3.80 39.31
N GLY A 411 -1.25 3.61 40.11
CA GLY A 411 -1.36 3.16 41.49
C GLY A 411 -1.62 1.65 41.66
N GLN A 412 -1.61 0.85 40.59
CA GLN A 412 -1.75 -0.62 40.67
C GLN A 412 -0.41 -1.29 41.04
N VAL A 413 0.24 -0.77 42.09
CA VAL A 413 1.61 -1.12 42.49
C VAL A 413 1.78 -2.61 42.76
N ASN A 414 0.79 -3.24 43.41
CA ASN A 414 0.87 -4.68 43.75
C ASN A 414 0.86 -5.56 42.48
N LYS A 415 0.00 -5.25 41.49
CA LYS A 415 -0.05 -5.95 40.21
C LYS A 415 1.28 -5.74 39.45
N ALA A 416 1.75 -4.49 39.37
CA ALA A 416 2.99 -4.15 38.70
C ALA A 416 4.20 -4.87 39.31
N LYS A 417 4.35 -4.89 40.64
CA LYS A 417 5.45 -5.59 41.33
C LYS A 417 5.41 -7.10 41.19
N LYS A 418 4.21 -7.69 41.12
CA LYS A 418 4.06 -9.13 40.87
C LYS A 418 4.60 -9.51 39.49
N GLU A 419 4.22 -8.80 38.46
CA GLU A 419 4.64 -9.05 37.08
C GLU A 419 6.09 -8.60 36.80
N ALA A 420 6.59 -7.62 37.54
CA ALA A 420 7.97 -7.15 37.42
C ALA A 420 9.02 -8.23 37.70
N LYS A 421 8.70 -9.26 38.49
CA LYS A 421 9.59 -10.39 38.77
C LYS A 421 9.86 -11.24 37.51
N ASP A 422 8.84 -11.48 36.69
CA ASP A 422 9.00 -12.21 35.45
C ASP A 422 9.70 -11.34 34.39
N PHE A 423 9.43 -10.05 34.42
CA PHE A 423 10.10 -9.08 33.57
C PHE A 423 11.62 -8.96 33.89
N GLN A 424 12.01 -9.02 35.19
CA GLN A 424 13.42 -9.04 35.56
C GLN A 424 14.16 -10.25 34.95
N LYS A 425 13.56 -11.45 34.99
CA LYS A 425 14.14 -12.62 34.35
C LYS A 425 14.34 -12.42 32.84
N MET A 426 13.34 -11.85 32.16
CA MET A 426 13.42 -11.51 30.75
C MET A 426 14.57 -10.53 30.45
N ILE A 427 14.79 -9.54 31.32
CA ILE A 427 15.91 -8.60 31.22
C ILE A 427 17.24 -9.31 31.43
N ASP A 428 17.34 -10.19 32.45
CA ASP A 428 18.57 -10.90 32.80
C ASP A 428 19.04 -11.84 31.68
N GLU A 429 18.08 -12.39 30.90
CA GLU A 429 18.34 -13.26 29.76
C GLU A 429 18.62 -12.48 28.46
N ALA A 430 18.27 -11.20 28.41
CA ALA A 430 18.41 -10.38 27.21
C ALA A 430 19.83 -9.80 27.07
N ASN A 431 20.22 -9.52 25.83
CA ASN A 431 21.47 -8.81 25.57
C ASN A 431 21.36 -7.36 26.04
N PRO A 432 22.23 -6.88 26.98
CA PRO A 432 22.19 -5.52 27.51
C PRO A 432 22.26 -4.41 26.45
N PHE A 433 22.98 -4.67 25.35
CA PHE A 433 23.07 -3.75 24.21
C PHE A 433 21.72 -3.57 23.52
N THR A 434 20.95 -4.67 23.37
CA THR A 434 19.60 -4.64 22.77
C THR A 434 18.65 -3.84 23.64
N ILE A 435 18.69 -4.02 24.97
CA ILE A 435 17.85 -3.28 25.93
C ILE A 435 18.14 -1.78 25.84
N ARG A 436 19.41 -1.37 25.91
CA ARG A 436 19.80 0.04 25.83
C ARG A 436 19.39 0.69 24.52
N ASN A 437 19.62 0.01 23.41
CA ASN A 437 19.24 0.54 22.09
C ASN A 437 17.74 0.75 21.96
N SER A 438 16.95 -0.16 22.49
CA SER A 438 15.51 -0.01 22.41
C SER A 438 14.97 1.07 23.37
N LEU A 439 15.59 1.28 24.55
CA LEU A 439 15.28 2.44 25.40
C LEU A 439 15.60 3.78 24.72
N ASN A 440 16.59 3.81 23.84
CA ASN A 440 16.90 4.98 23.04
C ASN A 440 15.86 5.29 21.95
N LEU A 441 14.90 4.40 21.72
CA LEU A 441 13.72 4.68 20.88
C LEU A 441 12.71 5.59 21.60
N LEU A 442 12.75 5.64 22.94
CA LEU A 442 11.93 6.53 23.73
C LEU A 442 12.60 7.91 23.82
N ASN A 443 11.81 8.98 23.86
CA ASN A 443 12.39 10.27 24.15
C ASN A 443 12.88 10.37 25.62
N ALA A 444 13.71 11.36 25.91
CA ALA A 444 14.37 11.47 27.21
C ALA A 444 13.39 11.52 28.41
N SER A 445 12.25 12.21 28.26
CA SER A 445 11.24 12.32 29.33
C SER A 445 10.54 10.96 29.57
N MET A 446 10.17 10.27 28.50
CA MET A 446 9.52 8.96 28.58
C MET A 446 10.50 7.92 29.14
N LYS A 447 11.74 7.92 28.64
CA LYS A 447 12.79 7.03 29.13
C LYS A 447 12.99 7.19 30.64
N LYS A 448 13.12 8.43 31.13
CA LYS A 448 13.25 8.70 32.56
C LYS A 448 12.05 8.18 33.36
N ARG A 449 10.81 8.41 32.91
CA ARG A 449 9.61 7.90 33.60
C ARG A 449 9.61 6.38 33.71
N VAL A 450 10.05 5.69 32.67
CA VAL A 450 10.16 4.22 32.67
C VAL A 450 11.24 3.76 33.63
N GLU A 451 12.43 4.36 33.59
CA GLU A 451 13.55 4.02 34.50
C GLU A 451 13.18 4.26 35.98
N ASP A 452 12.58 5.41 36.31
CA ASP A 452 12.15 5.75 37.65
C ASP A 452 11.07 4.75 38.18
N ALA A 453 10.09 4.40 37.37
CA ALA A 453 9.04 3.45 37.76
C ALA A 453 9.59 2.02 37.94
N LEU A 454 10.44 1.56 37.03
CA LEU A 454 11.06 0.23 37.11
C LEU A 454 11.98 0.13 38.33
N SER A 455 12.74 1.17 38.66
CA SER A 455 13.52 1.26 39.89
C SER A 455 12.61 1.17 41.14
N GLY A 456 11.48 1.85 41.15
CA GLY A 456 10.45 1.76 42.24
C GLY A 456 9.82 0.38 42.40
N MET A 457 9.89 -0.45 41.35
CA MET A 457 9.47 -1.85 41.36
C MET A 457 10.63 -2.84 41.64
N GLN A 458 11.84 -2.33 41.89
CA GLN A 458 13.06 -3.11 42.08
C GLN A 458 13.52 -3.89 40.82
N VAL A 459 13.21 -3.37 39.64
CA VAL A 459 13.71 -3.89 38.37
C VAL A 459 15.00 -3.18 38.02
N SER A 460 16.06 -3.93 37.79
CA SER A 460 17.38 -3.41 37.38
C SER A 460 17.55 -3.49 35.87
N ILE A 461 17.76 -2.33 35.23
CA ILE A 461 18.11 -2.26 33.81
C ILE A 461 19.61 -2.19 33.67
N PRO A 462 20.25 -3.00 32.80
CA PRO A 462 21.70 -3.09 32.63
C PRO A 462 22.32 -1.84 31.98
#